data_d3292b56b179f98e991a3ff9a00a05f5
#
_entry.id   d3292b56b179f98e991a3ff9a00a05f5
#
_cell.length_a   1.000
_cell.length_b   1.000
_cell.length_c   1.000
_cell.angle_alpha   90.00
_cell.angle_beta   90.00
_cell.angle_gamma   90.00
#
_symmetry.space_group_name_H-M   'P 1'
#
loop_
_entity.id
_entity.type
_entity.pdbx_description
1 polymer ?
#
loop_
_entity_poly.entity_id
_entity_poly.type
_entity_poly.pdbx_seq_one_letter_code
_entity_poly.pdbx_strand_id
1 'polypeptide(L)'
;TEAEVGELVAQHTAETGQRFEPEAIAHLHYLSAGHPWLVNALADQATRRDVPDRAVAITAAHIEAAKETIILERRTHIDSLLVRLREDRVRRVLDPMLAGATVPGGSLDDDLGYVVGLGLLRLERGGWAIANPIYREVIPRTLTFPTQATIVQQTAWYVGEDGLLDVPKLMAAWQTFWRKDGHLAAEGFTYRESGPHLMLMAFLQRVVNGGGRIDREYALGKGALDLLITWKTQRIAVEVKLRRDTETGDEALEQVVRYLDHLGLAEGWLVLFD
;
A
#
# COMPACT_ATOMS: atom_id res chain seq x y z
N THR A 1 16.30 5.24 13.41
CA THR A 1 15.77 4.38 14.49
C THR A 1 14.58 5.05 15.16
N GLU A 2 13.75 4.30 15.88
CA GLU A 2 12.62 4.83 16.66
C GLU A 2 13.10 5.82 17.76
N ALA A 3 14.25 5.52 18.36
CA ALA A 3 14.85 6.41 19.35
C ALA A 3 15.19 7.80 18.78
N GLU A 4 15.77 7.87 17.59
CA GLU A 4 16.08 9.14 16.91
C GLU A 4 14.81 9.90 16.52
N VAL A 5 13.75 9.20 16.12
CA VAL A 5 12.44 9.81 15.89
C VAL A 5 11.88 10.38 17.19
N GLY A 6 12.02 9.63 18.30
CA GLY A 6 11.64 10.10 19.64
C GLY A 6 12.40 11.37 20.07
N GLU A 7 13.71 11.43 19.83
CA GLU A 7 14.53 12.61 20.10
C GLU A 7 14.07 13.83 19.29
N LEU A 8 13.74 13.62 18.01
CA LEU A 8 13.26 14.70 17.14
C LEU A 8 11.93 15.28 17.64
N VAL A 9 10.95 14.43 18.00
CA VAL A 9 9.66 14.93 18.51
C VAL A 9 9.76 15.49 19.93
N ALA A 10 10.74 15.04 20.72
CA ALA A 10 11.03 15.62 22.02
C ALA A 10 11.50 17.09 21.94
N GLN A 11 12.21 17.47 20.87
CA GLN A 11 12.57 18.87 20.59
C GLN A 11 11.29 19.71 20.38
N HIS A 12 10.35 19.23 19.58
CA HIS A 12 9.06 19.90 19.41
C HIS A 12 8.31 20.06 20.72
N THR A 13 8.28 19.00 21.54
CA THR A 13 7.64 19.04 22.87
C THR A 13 8.31 20.06 23.79
N ALA A 14 9.65 20.15 23.79
CA ALA A 14 10.38 21.12 24.58
C ALA A 14 10.10 22.58 24.16
N GLU A 15 9.94 22.82 22.87
CA GLU A 15 9.68 24.15 22.31
C GLU A 15 8.23 24.60 22.46
N THR A 16 7.27 23.68 22.36
CA THR A 16 5.86 24.02 22.20
C THR A 16 4.96 23.57 23.36
N GLY A 17 5.43 22.63 24.20
CA GLY A 17 4.66 21.97 25.23
C GLY A 17 3.75 20.84 24.73
N GLN A 18 3.56 20.72 23.39
CA GLN A 18 2.71 19.68 22.81
C GLN A 18 3.41 18.32 22.84
N ARG A 19 2.80 17.34 23.46
CA ARG A 19 3.36 16.00 23.64
C ARG A 19 2.92 15.05 22.53
N PHE A 20 3.76 14.08 22.23
CA PHE A 20 3.40 12.89 21.45
C PHE A 20 3.19 11.72 22.39
N GLU A 21 2.14 10.93 22.17
CA GLU A 21 1.96 9.66 22.86
C GLU A 21 3.01 8.65 22.37
N PRO A 22 3.44 7.69 23.21
CA PRO A 22 4.40 6.67 22.80
C PRO A 22 3.99 5.91 21.53
N GLU A 23 2.69 5.57 21.42
CA GLU A 23 2.11 4.90 20.26
C GLU A 23 2.17 5.78 19.00
N ALA A 24 2.09 7.11 19.14
CA ALA A 24 2.26 8.03 18.02
C ALA A 24 3.69 8.05 17.51
N ILE A 25 4.69 7.99 18.41
CA ILE A 25 6.10 7.92 18.04
C ILE A 25 6.41 6.60 17.32
N ALA A 26 5.94 5.49 17.88
CA ALA A 26 6.10 4.18 17.26
C ALA A 26 5.43 4.13 15.87
N HIS A 27 4.22 4.70 15.73
CA HIS A 27 3.51 4.74 14.46
C HIS A 27 4.18 5.66 13.43
N LEU A 28 4.69 6.82 13.87
CA LEU A 28 5.47 7.73 13.04
C LEU A 28 6.72 7.05 12.49
N HIS A 29 7.46 6.33 13.36
CA HIS A 29 8.61 5.53 12.94
C HIS A 29 8.21 4.41 11.99
N TYR A 30 7.16 3.67 12.29
CA TYR A 30 6.65 2.59 11.43
C TYR A 30 6.34 3.09 10.01
N LEU A 31 5.55 4.16 9.88
CA LEU A 31 5.14 4.70 8.57
C LEU A 31 6.31 5.25 7.76
N SER A 32 7.25 5.91 8.42
CA SER A 32 8.40 6.54 7.77
C SER A 32 9.59 5.61 7.58
N ALA A 33 9.66 4.50 8.32
CA ALA A 33 10.87 3.70 8.52
C ALA A 33 12.12 4.55 8.86
N GLY A 34 11.90 5.66 9.57
CA GLY A 34 12.96 6.62 9.95
C GLY A 34 13.44 7.52 8.82
N HIS A 35 12.76 7.56 7.66
CA HIS A 35 13.11 8.46 6.57
C HIS A 35 12.93 9.92 7.00
N PRO A 36 13.98 10.76 7.06
CA PRO A 36 13.95 12.07 7.72
C PRO A 36 12.87 13.01 7.18
N TRP A 37 12.71 13.04 5.86
CA TRP A 37 11.68 13.88 5.24
C TRP A 37 10.26 13.43 5.63
N LEU A 38 9.99 12.12 5.61
CA LEU A 38 8.68 11.58 5.98
C LEU A 38 8.36 11.82 7.46
N VAL A 39 9.35 11.64 8.36
CA VAL A 39 9.19 11.94 9.78
C VAL A 39 8.79 13.40 9.97
N ASN A 40 9.54 14.33 9.37
CA ASN A 40 9.25 15.76 9.47
C ASN A 40 7.90 16.13 8.86
N ALA A 41 7.57 15.58 7.67
CA ALA A 41 6.32 15.91 6.99
C ALA A 41 5.09 15.42 7.76
N LEU A 42 5.14 14.21 8.31
CA LEU A 42 4.07 13.64 9.13
C LEU A 42 3.90 14.43 10.44
N ALA A 43 5.01 14.72 11.13
CA ALA A 43 4.99 15.49 12.36
C ALA A 43 4.47 16.92 12.13
N ASP A 44 4.95 17.61 11.09
CA ASP A 44 4.48 18.96 10.71
C ASP A 44 2.97 18.97 10.38
N GLN A 45 2.51 18.00 9.59
CA GLN A 45 1.10 17.86 9.28
C GLN A 45 0.27 17.67 10.53
N ALA A 46 0.63 16.69 11.36
CA ALA A 46 -0.10 16.36 12.57
C ALA A 46 -0.15 17.52 13.57
N THR A 47 1.00 18.22 13.80
CA THR A 47 1.11 19.25 14.85
C THR A 47 0.62 20.63 14.41
N ARG A 48 0.92 21.05 13.17
CA ARG A 48 0.64 22.42 12.73
C ARG A 48 -0.65 22.57 11.97
N ARG A 49 -1.13 21.54 11.34
CA ARG A 49 -2.32 21.62 10.47
C ARG A 49 -3.52 20.89 11.05
N ASP A 50 -3.33 19.62 11.49
CA ASP A 50 -4.44 18.79 11.95
C ASP A 50 -4.78 19.07 13.42
N VAL A 51 -3.76 19.25 14.27
CA VAL A 51 -3.91 19.48 15.73
C VAL A 51 -3.10 20.72 16.16
N PRO A 52 -3.50 21.93 15.78
CA PRO A 52 -2.77 23.15 16.12
C PRO A 52 -2.87 23.51 17.61
N ASP A 53 -3.83 22.97 18.34
CA ASP A 53 -3.96 23.16 19.79
C ASP A 53 -2.87 22.40 20.55
N ARG A 54 -1.94 23.14 21.14
CA ARG A 54 -0.77 22.61 21.86
C ARG A 54 -1.15 21.83 23.15
N ALA A 55 -2.35 22.03 23.68
CA ALA A 55 -2.84 21.30 24.86
C ALA A 55 -3.23 19.86 24.50
N VAL A 56 -3.50 19.58 23.23
CA VAL A 56 -3.89 18.25 22.74
C VAL A 56 -2.65 17.43 22.37
N ALA A 57 -2.53 16.25 22.97
CA ALA A 57 -1.44 15.33 22.66
C ALA A 57 -1.64 14.70 21.26
N ILE A 58 -0.52 14.49 20.56
CA ILE A 58 -0.54 13.81 19.26
C ILE A 58 -0.64 12.30 19.47
N THR A 59 -1.66 11.70 18.89
CA THR A 59 -1.97 10.27 18.95
C THR A 59 -1.55 9.55 17.67
N ALA A 60 -1.53 8.21 17.69
CA ALA A 60 -1.31 7.40 16.50
C ALA A 60 -2.36 7.67 15.40
N ALA A 61 -3.62 7.96 15.78
CA ALA A 61 -4.68 8.30 14.82
C ALA A 61 -4.39 9.64 14.09
N HIS A 62 -3.82 10.62 14.77
CA HIS A 62 -3.41 11.88 14.15
C HIS A 62 -2.27 11.66 13.13
N ILE A 63 -1.31 10.79 13.42
CA ILE A 63 -0.23 10.43 12.48
C ILE A 63 -0.79 9.69 11.27
N GLU A 64 -1.76 8.80 11.45
CA GLU A 64 -2.44 8.11 10.33
C GLU A 64 -3.21 9.09 9.44
N ALA A 65 -3.95 10.03 10.03
CA ALA A 65 -4.64 11.09 9.28
C ALA A 65 -3.66 11.99 8.51
N ALA A 66 -2.53 12.35 9.13
CA ALA A 66 -1.47 13.11 8.49
C ALA A 66 -0.89 12.38 7.27
N LYS A 67 -0.70 11.05 7.35
CA LYS A 67 -0.27 10.21 6.23
C LYS A 67 -1.23 10.33 5.05
N GLU A 68 -2.53 10.14 5.27
CA GLU A 68 -3.53 10.26 4.22
C GLU A 68 -3.48 11.63 3.53
N THR A 69 -3.39 12.70 4.32
CA THR A 69 -3.31 14.07 3.79
C THR A 69 -2.06 14.27 2.92
N ILE A 70 -0.89 13.80 3.37
CA ILE A 70 0.37 13.93 2.63
C ILE A 70 0.32 13.19 1.28
N ILE A 71 -0.30 12.01 1.27
CA ILE A 71 -0.45 11.20 0.05
C ILE A 71 -1.42 11.88 -0.93
N LEU A 72 -2.56 12.37 -0.44
CA LEU A 72 -3.58 13.01 -1.28
C LEU A 72 -3.11 14.35 -1.85
N GLU A 73 -2.45 15.18 -1.04
CA GLU A 73 -1.92 16.49 -1.45
C GLU A 73 -0.67 16.39 -2.34
N ARG A 74 -0.10 15.20 -2.54
CA ARG A 74 1.12 14.99 -3.35
C ARG A 74 2.23 15.96 -2.98
N ARG A 75 2.54 16.07 -1.68
CA ARG A 75 3.60 17.01 -1.26
C ARG A 75 4.90 16.78 -2.01
N THR A 76 5.71 17.81 -2.13
CA THR A 76 6.88 17.94 -3.03
C THR A 76 7.76 16.68 -3.15
N HIS A 77 8.00 15.97 -2.04
CA HIS A 77 8.77 14.73 -2.08
C HIS A 77 8.01 13.59 -2.77
N ILE A 78 6.71 13.46 -2.47
CA ILE A 78 5.85 12.46 -3.13
C ILE A 78 5.75 12.78 -4.62
N ASP A 79 5.59 14.05 -4.99
CA ASP A 79 5.53 14.45 -6.39
C ASP A 79 6.85 14.14 -7.13
N SER A 80 8.00 14.43 -6.53
CA SER A 80 9.31 14.07 -7.07
C SER A 80 9.48 12.55 -7.21
N LEU A 81 9.00 11.77 -6.24
CA LEU A 81 8.98 10.32 -6.30
C LEU A 81 8.12 9.83 -7.50
N LEU A 82 6.95 10.43 -7.73
CA LEU A 82 6.06 10.06 -8.85
C LEU A 82 6.74 10.19 -10.21
N VAL A 83 7.61 11.19 -10.39
CA VAL A 83 8.40 11.36 -11.61
C VAL A 83 9.38 10.19 -11.78
N ARG A 84 10.11 9.83 -10.70
CA ARG A 84 11.08 8.73 -10.73
C ARG A 84 10.44 7.37 -10.99
N LEU A 85 9.24 7.13 -10.47
CA LEU A 85 8.51 5.87 -10.69
C LEU A 85 8.13 5.63 -12.15
N ARG A 86 8.19 6.63 -13.02
CA ARG A 86 7.93 6.51 -14.45
C ARG A 86 9.16 6.09 -15.26
N GLU A 87 10.34 6.12 -14.66
CA GLU A 87 11.59 5.73 -15.33
C GLU A 87 11.60 4.21 -15.56
N ASP A 88 11.92 3.78 -16.78
CA ASP A 88 11.92 2.35 -17.15
C ASP A 88 12.83 1.52 -16.26
N ARG A 89 13.99 2.06 -15.87
CA ARG A 89 14.93 1.39 -14.96
C ARG A 89 14.35 1.16 -13.55
N VAL A 90 13.49 2.06 -13.07
CA VAL A 90 12.80 1.91 -11.80
C VAL A 90 11.69 0.88 -11.91
N ARG A 91 10.94 0.92 -13.00
CA ARG A 91 9.87 -0.03 -13.26
C ARG A 91 10.37 -1.46 -13.43
N ARG A 92 11.51 -1.67 -14.12
CA ARG A 92 12.11 -3.01 -14.24
C ARG A 92 12.38 -3.68 -12.90
N VAL A 93 12.65 -2.91 -11.85
CA VAL A 93 12.88 -3.42 -10.50
C VAL A 93 11.57 -3.53 -9.71
N LEU A 94 10.73 -2.50 -9.75
CA LEU A 94 9.53 -2.44 -8.90
C LEU A 94 8.36 -3.27 -9.43
N ASP A 95 8.15 -3.35 -10.76
CA ASP A 95 7.01 -4.09 -11.31
C ASP A 95 7.04 -5.58 -10.90
N PRO A 96 8.16 -6.32 -10.99
CA PRO A 96 8.24 -7.70 -10.49
C PRO A 96 7.99 -7.80 -8.98
N MET A 97 8.55 -6.87 -8.20
CA MET A 97 8.35 -6.86 -6.75
C MET A 97 6.88 -6.65 -6.37
N LEU A 98 6.18 -5.81 -7.12
CA LEU A 98 4.75 -5.59 -6.95
C LEU A 98 3.91 -6.82 -7.33
N ALA A 99 4.45 -7.70 -8.17
CA ALA A 99 3.87 -8.99 -8.51
C ALA A 99 4.23 -10.12 -7.53
N GLY A 100 4.91 -9.79 -6.43
CA GLY A 100 5.32 -10.77 -5.42
C GLY A 100 6.67 -11.46 -5.71
N ALA A 101 7.43 -11.00 -6.72
CA ALA A 101 8.77 -11.51 -6.94
C ALA A 101 9.72 -11.02 -5.84
N THR A 102 10.55 -11.92 -5.33
CA THR A 102 11.62 -11.55 -4.40
C THR A 102 12.88 -11.16 -5.14
N VAL A 103 13.50 -10.05 -4.76
CA VAL A 103 14.80 -9.63 -5.26
C VAL A 103 15.86 -9.99 -4.21
N PRO A 104 16.76 -10.96 -4.50
CA PRO A 104 17.77 -11.39 -3.53
C PRO A 104 18.71 -10.26 -3.12
N GLY A 105 19.12 -10.23 -1.85
CA GLY A 105 19.97 -9.18 -1.31
C GLY A 105 21.39 -9.09 -1.91
N GLY A 106 21.84 -10.13 -2.60
CA GLY A 106 23.14 -10.19 -3.29
C GLY A 106 23.11 -9.83 -4.77
N SER A 107 21.99 -9.34 -5.31
CA SER A 107 21.89 -8.95 -6.71
C SER A 107 22.75 -7.72 -7.00
N LEU A 108 23.61 -7.80 -8.03
CA LEU A 108 24.48 -6.73 -8.51
C LEU A 108 23.92 -6.13 -9.81
N ASP A 109 22.70 -5.64 -9.75
CA ASP A 109 22.04 -5.00 -10.89
C ASP A 109 22.13 -3.47 -10.78
N ASP A 110 22.53 -2.79 -11.83
CA ASP A 110 22.69 -1.32 -11.85
C ASP A 110 21.36 -0.59 -11.62
N ASP A 111 20.26 -1.15 -12.12
CA ASP A 111 18.94 -0.58 -11.93
C ASP A 111 18.50 -0.77 -10.48
N LEU A 112 18.78 -1.93 -9.88
CA LEU A 112 18.56 -2.16 -8.45
C LEU A 112 19.37 -1.17 -7.60
N GLY A 113 20.67 -1.01 -7.91
CA GLY A 113 21.53 -0.03 -7.24
C GLY A 113 20.98 1.39 -7.31
N TYR A 114 20.44 1.76 -8.45
CA TYR A 114 19.77 3.07 -8.63
C TYR A 114 18.52 3.20 -7.78
N VAL A 115 17.63 2.21 -7.79
CA VAL A 115 16.38 2.23 -7.01
C VAL A 115 16.65 2.25 -5.50
N VAL A 116 17.68 1.53 -5.05
CA VAL A 116 18.18 1.59 -3.67
C VAL A 116 18.73 2.98 -3.35
N GLY A 117 19.51 3.57 -4.25
CA GLY A 117 20.03 4.94 -4.12
C GLY A 117 18.94 6.02 -4.06
N LEU A 118 17.78 5.78 -4.67
CA LEU A 118 16.59 6.63 -4.51
C LEU A 118 15.90 6.46 -3.15
N GLY A 119 16.32 5.52 -2.31
CA GLY A 119 15.69 5.22 -1.03
C GLY A 119 14.35 4.50 -1.13
N LEU A 120 14.04 3.90 -2.27
CA LEU A 120 12.77 3.19 -2.51
C LEU A 120 12.75 1.78 -1.94
N LEU A 121 13.93 1.19 -1.77
CA LEU A 121 14.10 -0.17 -1.26
C LEU A 121 14.99 -0.18 -0.02
N ARG A 122 14.75 -1.16 0.84
CA ARG A 122 15.59 -1.51 1.98
C ARG A 122 15.89 -3.00 1.98
N LEU A 123 17.04 -3.36 2.51
CA LEU A 123 17.41 -4.76 2.66
C LEU A 123 16.75 -5.33 3.93
N GLU A 124 16.01 -6.41 3.77
CA GLU A 124 15.42 -7.21 4.85
C GLU A 124 16.00 -8.63 4.85
N ARG A 125 15.62 -9.47 5.83
CA ARG A 125 16.14 -10.85 5.95
C ARG A 125 15.83 -11.73 4.72
N GLY A 126 14.76 -11.42 3.97
CA GLY A 126 14.32 -12.18 2.80
C GLY A 126 14.79 -11.60 1.46
N GLY A 127 15.50 -10.48 1.46
CA GLY A 127 15.90 -9.76 0.26
C GLY A 127 15.49 -8.28 0.30
N TRP A 128 15.43 -7.66 -0.88
CA TRP A 128 15.02 -6.27 -0.99
C TRP A 128 13.51 -6.13 -0.86
N ALA A 129 13.06 -5.16 -0.06
CA ALA A 129 11.67 -4.79 0.14
C ALA A 129 11.46 -3.28 -0.06
N ILE A 130 10.23 -2.86 -0.33
CA ILE A 130 9.89 -1.43 -0.41
C ILE A 130 10.15 -0.77 0.94
N ALA A 131 10.82 0.38 0.93
CA ALA A 131 11.51 0.96 2.08
C ALA A 131 10.58 1.28 3.27
N ASN A 132 9.33 1.66 3.03
CA ASN A 132 8.40 2.04 4.08
C ASN A 132 6.94 1.87 3.65
N PRO A 133 5.98 1.83 4.61
CA PRO A 133 4.55 1.68 4.31
C PRO A 133 3.97 2.76 3.41
N ILE A 134 4.42 4.01 3.52
CA ILE A 134 3.95 5.10 2.64
C ILE A 134 4.30 4.80 1.19
N TYR A 135 5.54 4.36 0.91
CA TYR A 135 5.92 3.99 -0.45
C TYR A 135 5.20 2.73 -0.94
N ARG A 136 4.92 1.77 -0.06
CA ARG A 136 4.09 0.60 -0.40
C ARG A 136 2.70 1.00 -0.88
N GLU A 137 2.18 2.11 -0.40
CA GLU A 137 0.88 2.65 -0.83
C GLU A 137 0.99 3.53 -2.06
N VAL A 138 1.95 4.46 -2.09
CA VAL A 138 2.10 5.44 -3.18
C VAL A 138 2.54 4.80 -4.49
N ILE A 139 3.48 3.85 -4.45
CA ILE A 139 4.04 3.24 -5.65
C ILE A 139 2.96 2.56 -6.51
N PRO A 140 2.13 1.63 -5.97
CA PRO A 140 1.07 1.01 -6.76
C PRO A 140 0.03 2.02 -7.26
N ARG A 141 -0.38 2.97 -6.43
CA ARG A 141 -1.34 4.02 -6.85
C ARG A 141 -0.83 4.79 -8.07
N THR A 142 0.48 5.06 -8.11
CA THR A 142 1.10 5.79 -9.21
C THR A 142 1.23 4.97 -10.47
N LEU A 143 1.75 3.75 -10.35
CA LEU A 143 1.98 2.88 -11.49
C LEU A 143 0.68 2.39 -12.12
N THR A 144 -0.41 2.31 -11.33
CA THR A 144 -1.73 1.92 -11.83
C THR A 144 -2.59 3.10 -12.31
N PHE A 145 -2.18 4.34 -12.07
CA PHE A 145 -2.98 5.52 -12.42
C PHE A 145 -3.34 5.61 -13.91
N PRO A 146 -2.44 5.37 -14.88
CA PRO A 146 -2.79 5.38 -16.30
C PRO A 146 -3.88 4.34 -16.61
N THR A 147 -3.78 3.16 -16.02
CA THR A 147 -4.75 2.09 -16.16
C THR A 147 -6.09 2.44 -15.49
N GLN A 148 -6.06 3.01 -14.29
CA GLN A 148 -7.26 3.50 -13.61
C GLN A 148 -8.02 4.54 -14.45
N ALA A 149 -7.30 5.41 -15.16
CA ALA A 149 -7.90 6.43 -16.01
C ALA A 149 -8.66 5.83 -17.22
N THR A 150 -8.29 4.62 -17.66
CA THR A 150 -8.97 3.91 -18.76
C THR A 150 -10.22 3.14 -18.30
N ILE A 151 -10.35 2.86 -17.00
CA ILE A 151 -11.52 2.18 -16.44
C ILE A 151 -12.67 3.19 -16.33
N VAL A 152 -13.75 2.93 -17.06
CA VAL A 152 -14.92 3.81 -17.07
C VAL A 152 -15.54 3.92 -15.68
N GLN A 153 -15.72 5.15 -15.21
CA GLN A 153 -16.34 5.42 -13.91
C GLN A 153 -17.85 5.25 -14.04
N GLN A 154 -18.38 4.18 -13.48
CA GLN A 154 -19.81 4.03 -13.27
C GLN A 154 -20.20 4.58 -11.89
N THR A 155 -21.48 4.97 -11.72
CA THR A 155 -22.03 5.30 -10.40
C THR A 155 -21.69 4.19 -9.39
N ALA A 156 -21.60 4.48 -8.10
CA ALA A 156 -21.15 3.56 -7.05
C ALA A 156 -22.08 2.34 -6.85
N TRP A 157 -22.25 1.56 -7.92
CA TRP A 157 -23.10 0.35 -8.01
C TRP A 157 -22.63 -0.78 -7.09
N TYR A 158 -21.40 -0.67 -6.59
CA TYR A 158 -20.73 -1.60 -5.67
C TYR A 158 -20.97 -1.24 -4.19
N VAL A 159 -21.71 -0.18 -3.91
CA VAL A 159 -22.07 0.22 -2.55
C VAL A 159 -23.55 -0.08 -2.34
N GLY A 160 -23.85 -0.84 -1.29
CA GLY A 160 -25.21 -1.15 -0.89
C GLY A 160 -25.96 0.07 -0.28
N GLU A 161 -27.24 -0.08 -0.05
CA GLU A 161 -28.07 0.95 0.58
C GLU A 161 -27.61 1.29 2.00
N ASP A 162 -26.95 0.35 2.68
CA ASP A 162 -26.30 0.52 3.98
C ASP A 162 -24.98 1.30 3.91
N GLY A 163 -24.54 1.60 2.69
CA GLY A 163 -23.29 2.29 2.41
C GLY A 163 -22.05 1.42 2.58
N LEU A 164 -22.21 0.10 2.70
CA LEU A 164 -21.12 -0.88 2.72
C LEU A 164 -20.80 -1.37 1.31
N LEU A 165 -19.60 -1.94 1.12
CA LEU A 165 -19.25 -2.57 -0.16
C LEU A 165 -20.01 -3.89 -0.33
N ASP A 166 -20.66 -4.03 -1.47
CA ASP A 166 -21.15 -5.31 -2.00
C ASP A 166 -19.96 -6.04 -2.65
N VAL A 167 -19.18 -6.74 -1.83
CA VAL A 167 -17.94 -7.39 -2.27
C VAL A 167 -18.18 -8.47 -3.31
N PRO A 168 -19.19 -9.37 -3.19
CA PRO A 168 -19.53 -10.31 -4.23
C PRO A 168 -19.75 -9.65 -5.59
N LYS A 169 -20.53 -8.57 -5.61
CA LYS A 169 -20.82 -7.81 -6.83
C LYS A 169 -19.56 -7.13 -7.39
N LEU A 170 -18.72 -6.60 -6.53
CA LEU A 170 -17.44 -6.01 -6.91
C LEU A 170 -16.50 -7.04 -7.56
N MET A 171 -16.38 -8.23 -6.96
CA MET A 171 -15.52 -9.29 -7.50
C MET A 171 -16.09 -9.88 -8.80
N ALA A 172 -17.41 -9.99 -8.94
CA ALA A 172 -18.04 -10.38 -10.21
C ALA A 172 -17.78 -9.36 -11.32
N ALA A 173 -17.81 -8.08 -11.00
CA ALA A 173 -17.48 -7.02 -11.95
C ALA A 173 -16.00 -7.02 -12.33
N TRP A 174 -15.10 -7.28 -11.35
CA TRP A 174 -13.68 -7.50 -11.64
C TRP A 174 -13.50 -8.66 -12.64
N GLN A 175 -14.13 -9.80 -12.40
CA GLN A 175 -14.03 -10.96 -13.29
C GLN A 175 -14.53 -10.64 -14.71
N THR A 176 -15.62 -9.88 -14.81
CA THR A 176 -16.17 -9.43 -16.11
C THR A 176 -15.21 -8.50 -16.82
N PHE A 177 -14.66 -7.52 -16.10
CA PHE A 177 -13.66 -6.60 -16.63
C PHE A 177 -12.41 -7.34 -17.09
N TRP A 178 -11.87 -8.25 -16.28
CA TRP A 178 -10.69 -9.03 -16.61
C TRP A 178 -10.86 -9.85 -17.88
N ARG A 179 -11.98 -10.54 -18.02
CA ARG A 179 -12.30 -11.36 -19.22
C ARG A 179 -12.42 -10.53 -20.48
N LYS A 180 -12.95 -9.32 -20.38
CA LYS A 180 -13.19 -8.47 -21.53
C LYS A 180 -11.96 -7.68 -21.95
N ASP A 181 -11.34 -7.00 -21.04
CA ASP A 181 -10.35 -5.96 -21.32
C ASP A 181 -9.05 -6.13 -20.51
N GLY A 182 -9.08 -6.85 -19.37
CA GLY A 182 -8.00 -6.87 -18.39
C GLY A 182 -6.73 -7.51 -18.92
N HIS A 183 -6.82 -8.61 -19.66
CA HIS A 183 -5.67 -9.31 -20.21
C HIS A 183 -4.93 -8.47 -21.26
N LEU A 184 -5.63 -7.72 -22.11
CA LEU A 184 -5.02 -6.82 -23.09
C LEU A 184 -4.32 -5.64 -22.40
N ALA A 185 -4.96 -5.09 -21.37
CA ALA A 185 -4.35 -4.00 -20.61
C ALA A 185 -3.15 -4.47 -19.77
N ALA A 186 -3.16 -5.71 -19.28
CA ALA A 186 -2.04 -6.31 -18.56
C ALA A 186 -0.80 -6.52 -19.46
N GLU A 187 -0.97 -6.75 -20.76
CA GLU A 187 0.13 -6.83 -21.73
C GLU A 187 0.91 -5.52 -21.88
N GLY A 188 0.32 -4.38 -21.51
CA GLY A 188 0.98 -3.07 -21.49
C GLY A 188 2.01 -2.89 -20.36
N PHE A 189 2.08 -3.83 -19.40
CA PHE A 189 3.11 -3.81 -18.36
C PHE A 189 4.39 -4.50 -18.84
N THR A 190 5.54 -3.97 -18.44
CA THR A 190 6.86 -4.45 -18.81
C THR A 190 7.08 -5.93 -18.45
N TYR A 191 6.43 -6.38 -17.36
CA TYR A 191 6.46 -7.76 -16.89
C TYR A 191 5.07 -8.37 -16.96
N ARG A 192 4.88 -9.37 -17.81
CA ARG A 192 3.59 -10.05 -17.99
C ARG A 192 3.06 -10.66 -16.69
N GLU A 193 3.95 -11.12 -15.83
CA GLU A 193 3.59 -11.72 -14.54
C GLU A 193 3.02 -10.71 -13.53
N SER A 194 3.44 -9.45 -13.59
CA SER A 194 2.93 -8.38 -12.72
C SER A 194 1.63 -7.76 -13.22
N GLY A 195 1.34 -7.91 -14.51
CA GLY A 195 0.18 -7.31 -15.14
C GLY A 195 -1.14 -7.60 -14.42
N PRO A 196 -1.49 -8.88 -14.16
CA PRO A 196 -2.72 -9.24 -13.47
C PRO A 196 -2.86 -8.60 -12.09
N HIS A 197 -1.81 -8.64 -11.28
CA HIS A 197 -1.79 -8.01 -9.95
C HIS A 197 -2.00 -6.49 -10.02
N LEU A 198 -1.26 -5.82 -10.91
CA LEU A 198 -1.37 -4.36 -11.08
C LEU A 198 -2.73 -3.96 -11.63
N MET A 199 -3.32 -4.77 -12.51
CA MET A 199 -4.66 -4.54 -13.03
C MET A 199 -5.74 -4.69 -11.95
N LEU A 200 -5.65 -5.73 -11.12
CA LEU A 200 -6.55 -5.89 -9.97
C LEU A 200 -6.41 -4.69 -9.01
N MET A 201 -5.18 -4.31 -8.72
CA MET A 201 -4.91 -3.13 -7.90
C MET A 201 -5.50 -1.86 -8.49
N ALA A 202 -5.34 -1.63 -9.79
CA ALA A 202 -5.90 -0.46 -10.47
C ALA A 202 -7.43 -0.43 -10.36
N PHE A 203 -8.07 -1.58 -10.58
CA PHE A 203 -9.53 -1.72 -10.49
C PHE A 203 -10.03 -1.45 -9.07
N LEU A 204 -9.46 -2.13 -8.08
CA LEU A 204 -9.85 -1.98 -6.68
C LEU A 204 -9.56 -0.57 -6.17
N GLN A 205 -8.40 0.00 -6.50
CA GLN A 205 -8.04 1.35 -6.08
C GLN A 205 -9.02 2.40 -6.62
N ARG A 206 -9.45 2.25 -7.88
CA ARG A 206 -10.43 3.16 -8.47
C ARG A 206 -11.77 3.10 -7.74
N VAL A 207 -12.19 1.89 -7.34
CA VAL A 207 -13.41 1.68 -6.56
C VAL A 207 -13.27 2.29 -5.17
N VAL A 208 -12.16 2.00 -4.49
CA VAL A 208 -11.92 2.37 -3.09
C VAL A 208 -11.60 3.85 -2.93
N ASN A 209 -11.14 4.56 -3.96
CA ASN A 209 -10.92 6.02 -3.94
C ASN A 209 -12.18 6.83 -3.56
N GLY A 210 -13.36 6.21 -3.62
CA GLY A 210 -14.64 6.81 -3.17
C GLY A 210 -14.88 6.77 -1.66
N GLY A 211 -13.98 6.26 -0.84
CA GLY A 211 -14.15 6.24 0.62
C GLY A 211 -13.52 5.08 1.36
N GLY A 212 -12.56 4.39 0.77
CA GLY A 212 -11.84 3.28 1.39
C GLY A 212 -10.33 3.36 1.24
N ARG A 213 -9.64 2.35 1.78
CA ARG A 213 -8.18 2.19 1.74
C ARG A 213 -7.82 0.76 1.36
N ILE A 214 -6.71 0.58 0.66
CA ILE A 214 -6.11 -0.72 0.36
C ILE A 214 -4.71 -0.75 0.97
N ASP A 215 -4.51 -1.66 1.92
CA ASP A 215 -3.20 -1.99 2.46
C ASP A 215 -2.66 -3.21 1.71
N ARG A 216 -1.44 -3.09 1.16
CA ARG A 216 -0.74 -4.20 0.51
C ARG A 216 0.20 -4.89 1.46
N GLU A 217 0.39 -6.21 1.23
CA GLU A 217 1.30 -7.01 2.05
C GLU A 217 1.07 -6.78 3.55
N TYR A 218 -0.21 -6.84 3.94
CA TYR A 218 -0.58 -6.61 5.34
C TYR A 218 0.04 -7.70 6.22
N ALA A 219 1.01 -7.31 7.02
CA ALA A 219 1.81 -8.23 7.83
C ALA A 219 0.95 -8.90 8.92
N LEU A 220 0.94 -10.23 8.92
CA LEU A 220 0.23 -11.09 9.87
C LEU A 220 1.21 -12.05 10.55
N GLY A 221 2.08 -11.54 11.41
CA GLY A 221 3.07 -12.36 12.11
C GLY A 221 4.10 -12.98 11.15
N LYS A 222 3.99 -14.27 10.85
CA LYS A 222 4.94 -14.99 9.97
C LYS A 222 4.60 -14.92 8.47
N GLY A 223 3.50 -14.28 8.09
CA GLY A 223 3.05 -14.15 6.71
C GLY A 223 2.51 -12.75 6.42
N ALA A 224 2.17 -12.50 5.16
CA ALA A 224 1.52 -11.28 4.73
C ALA A 224 0.33 -11.61 3.82
N LEU A 225 -0.79 -10.94 4.04
CA LEU A 225 -1.93 -10.93 3.14
C LEU A 225 -1.64 -9.98 1.98
N ASP A 226 -1.94 -10.37 0.75
CA ASP A 226 -1.64 -9.54 -0.41
C ASP A 226 -2.37 -8.19 -0.36
N LEU A 227 -3.67 -8.18 -0.07
CA LEU A 227 -4.46 -6.97 0.01
C LEU A 227 -5.44 -7.01 1.19
N LEU A 228 -5.49 -5.95 1.95
CA LEU A 228 -6.54 -5.69 2.92
C LEU A 228 -7.28 -4.41 2.53
N ILE A 229 -8.54 -4.54 2.12
CA ILE A 229 -9.40 -3.40 1.81
C ILE A 229 -10.13 -2.99 3.08
N THR A 230 -10.01 -1.73 3.44
CA THR A 230 -10.80 -1.11 4.51
C THR A 230 -11.80 -0.14 3.89
N TRP A 231 -13.08 -0.37 4.13
CA TRP A 231 -14.17 0.49 3.68
C TRP A 231 -15.10 0.77 4.85
N LYS A 232 -15.08 1.99 5.36
CA LYS A 232 -15.79 2.33 6.61
C LYS A 232 -15.45 1.34 7.73
N THR A 233 -16.41 0.55 8.18
CA THR A 233 -16.22 -0.49 9.20
C THR A 233 -15.89 -1.87 8.65
N GLN A 234 -15.96 -2.05 7.33
CA GLN A 234 -15.61 -3.33 6.69
C GLN A 234 -14.10 -3.48 6.53
N ARG A 235 -13.64 -4.71 6.75
CA ARG A 235 -12.28 -5.18 6.42
C ARG A 235 -12.41 -6.40 5.53
N ILE A 236 -11.83 -6.36 4.35
CA ILE A 236 -11.97 -7.36 3.31
C ILE A 236 -10.59 -7.86 2.93
N ALA A 237 -10.32 -9.12 3.24
CA ALA A 237 -9.07 -9.79 2.91
C ALA A 237 -9.13 -10.33 1.48
N VAL A 238 -8.10 -10.04 0.67
CA VAL A 238 -7.97 -10.54 -0.70
C VAL A 238 -6.56 -11.11 -0.88
N GLU A 239 -6.49 -12.38 -1.19
CA GLU A 239 -5.26 -13.07 -1.59
C GLU A 239 -5.26 -13.25 -3.10
N VAL A 240 -4.09 -13.07 -3.72
CA VAL A 240 -3.92 -13.10 -5.18
C VAL A 240 -2.89 -14.15 -5.55
N LYS A 241 -3.23 -15.07 -6.44
CA LYS A 241 -2.32 -16.12 -6.91
C LYS A 241 -2.30 -16.18 -8.43
N LEU A 242 -1.10 -16.34 -8.97
CA LEU A 242 -0.89 -16.74 -10.37
C LEU A 242 -0.78 -18.25 -10.43
N ARG A 243 -1.59 -18.87 -11.24
CA ARG A 243 -1.53 -20.32 -11.43
C ARG A 243 -0.35 -20.65 -12.33
N ARG A 244 0.69 -21.19 -11.74
CA ARG A 244 1.91 -21.64 -12.47
C ARG A 244 1.95 -23.15 -12.65
N ASP A 245 1.34 -23.92 -11.73
CA ASP A 245 1.32 -25.39 -11.71
C ASP A 245 0.10 -25.93 -10.94
N THR A 246 -0.07 -27.26 -10.92
CA THR A 246 -1.18 -27.99 -10.28
C THR A 246 -1.23 -27.90 -8.75
N GLU A 247 -0.19 -27.38 -8.13
CA GLU A 247 -0.15 -27.08 -6.70
C GLU A 247 -1.04 -25.91 -6.39
N THR A 248 -2.13 -25.85 -5.79
CA THR A 248 -2.32 -24.51 -5.35
C THR A 248 -3.69 -24.04 -5.00
N GLY A 249 -4.70 -24.68 -5.37
CA GLY A 249 -6.02 -24.29 -4.88
C GLY A 249 -6.12 -24.47 -3.38
N ASP A 250 -5.70 -25.63 -2.87
CA ASP A 250 -5.87 -26.01 -1.48
C ASP A 250 -4.89 -25.28 -0.55
N GLU A 251 -3.61 -25.13 -0.94
CA GLU A 251 -2.62 -24.37 -0.15
C GLU A 251 -2.95 -22.88 -0.06
N ALA A 252 -3.42 -22.30 -1.16
CA ALA A 252 -3.86 -20.91 -1.19
C ALA A 252 -5.09 -20.68 -0.30
N LEU A 253 -6.04 -21.61 -0.30
CA LEU A 253 -7.20 -21.57 0.59
C LEU A 253 -6.80 -21.68 2.06
N GLU A 254 -5.90 -22.61 2.40
CA GLU A 254 -5.38 -22.71 3.76
C GLU A 254 -4.65 -21.44 4.22
N GLN A 255 -3.94 -20.78 3.30
CA GLN A 255 -3.28 -19.52 3.57
C GLN A 255 -4.30 -18.42 3.89
N VAL A 256 -5.35 -18.31 3.07
CA VAL A 256 -6.45 -17.35 3.30
C VAL A 256 -7.10 -17.62 4.65
N VAL A 257 -7.44 -18.88 4.97
CA VAL A 257 -8.08 -19.23 6.25
C VAL A 257 -7.21 -18.80 7.43
N ARG A 258 -5.90 -19.07 7.40
CA ARG A 258 -4.98 -18.60 8.45
C ARG A 258 -4.98 -17.08 8.61
N TYR A 259 -5.06 -16.33 7.51
CA TYR A 259 -5.12 -14.86 7.58
C TYR A 259 -6.44 -14.36 8.13
N LEU A 260 -7.55 -14.99 7.76
CA LEU A 260 -8.87 -14.64 8.30
C LEU A 260 -8.94 -14.84 9.81
N ASP A 261 -8.40 -15.96 10.32
CA ASP A 261 -8.31 -16.23 11.75
C ASP A 261 -7.52 -15.15 12.50
N HIS A 262 -6.36 -14.74 11.95
CA HIS A 262 -5.53 -13.67 12.53
C HIS A 262 -6.22 -12.31 12.53
N LEU A 263 -7.02 -12.04 11.51
CA LEU A 263 -7.74 -10.76 11.35
C LEU A 263 -9.08 -10.74 12.07
N GLY A 264 -9.56 -11.89 12.56
CA GLY A 264 -10.90 -12.04 13.14
C GLY A 264 -12.00 -11.81 12.09
N LEU A 265 -11.76 -12.21 10.83
CA LEU A 265 -12.69 -12.09 9.72
C LEU A 265 -13.33 -13.43 9.40
N ALA A 266 -14.64 -13.42 9.09
CA ALA A 266 -15.38 -14.62 8.71
C ALA A 266 -15.24 -14.96 7.22
N GLU A 267 -14.91 -13.98 6.38
CA GLU A 267 -14.89 -14.11 4.92
C GLU A 267 -13.63 -13.46 4.32
N GLY A 268 -13.15 -14.04 3.22
CA GLY A 268 -12.05 -13.51 2.42
C GLY A 268 -12.17 -13.96 0.96
N TRP A 269 -11.34 -13.38 0.11
CA TRP A 269 -11.39 -13.58 -1.33
C TRP A 269 -10.05 -14.10 -1.83
N LEU A 270 -10.10 -15.17 -2.59
CA LEU A 270 -8.97 -15.69 -3.35
C LEU A 270 -9.18 -15.38 -4.84
N VAL A 271 -8.28 -14.59 -5.41
CA VAL A 271 -8.28 -14.27 -6.84
C VAL A 271 -7.19 -15.10 -7.51
N LEU A 272 -7.61 -16.03 -8.37
CA LEU A 272 -6.72 -16.88 -9.16
C LEU A 272 -6.68 -16.37 -10.60
N PHE A 273 -5.49 -16.13 -11.10
CA PHE A 273 -5.22 -15.83 -12.50
C PHE A 273 -4.68 -17.10 -13.18
N ASP A 274 -5.33 -17.51 -14.28
CA ASP A 274 -4.89 -18.61 -15.14
C ASP A 274 -4.07 -18.09 -16.30
#